data_2bad302512ad6778832274cf397c467f
#
_entry.id   2bad302512ad6778832274cf397c467f
#
_cell.length_a   1.000
_cell.length_b   1.000
_cell.length_c   1.000
_cell.angle_alpha   90.00
_cell.angle_beta   90.00
_cell.angle_gamma   90.00
#
_symmetry.space_group_name_H-M   'P 1'
#
loop_
_entity.id
_entity.type
_entity.pdbx_description
1 polymer ?
#
loop_
_entity_poly.entity_id
_entity_poly.type
_entity_poly.pdbx_seq_one_letter_code
_entity_poly.pdbx_strand_id
1 'polypeptide(L)'
;MNSTKHDYVPAAGRDWLLPLYDPLLWLSGARRMFEALISQAAISDSSRVLDVGGGTGSLAILMHQRHPRAEMVGVDPDPKALQRARRKAERAKARVRFEQGYAQALPVADASFDRVTSSFMLHHLPAEIKRGMLADVRRVLAPGGSFHLMDFMPAVQRDDGLLARILHGDGSVRDNGAEQIHALLVEAGFAHVEQLGTRKSLFGRVGSFRAAVK
;
A
#
# COMPACT_ATOMS: atom_id res chain seq x y z
N MET A 1 30.95 -10.57 7.53
CA MET A 1 29.53 -10.65 7.13
C MET A 1 28.88 -9.36 7.55
N ASN A 2 28.82 -8.36 6.65
CA ASN A 2 28.17 -7.07 6.91
C ASN A 2 26.67 -7.23 6.67
N SER A 3 25.90 -7.23 7.75
CA SER A 3 24.45 -7.08 7.68
C SER A 3 24.14 -5.65 7.22
N THR A 4 23.78 -5.47 5.96
CA THR A 4 23.17 -4.24 5.48
C THR A 4 21.85 -4.07 6.20
N LYS A 5 21.81 -3.24 7.23
CA LYS A 5 20.57 -2.73 7.81
C LYS A 5 19.84 -1.98 6.69
N HIS A 6 18.85 -2.61 6.10
CA HIS A 6 17.86 -1.88 5.32
C HIS A 6 17.00 -1.10 6.31
N ASP A 7 17.29 0.19 6.46
CA ASP A 7 16.51 1.08 7.30
C ASP A 7 15.12 1.22 6.68
N TYR A 8 14.10 0.62 7.31
CA TYR A 8 12.70 0.89 6.97
C TYR A 8 12.16 2.02 7.87
N VAL A 9 11.23 2.81 7.35
CA VAL A 9 10.53 3.83 8.14
C VAL A 9 9.32 3.15 8.81
N PRO A 10 9.23 3.13 10.15
CA PRO A 10 8.07 2.58 10.85
C PRO A 10 6.76 3.24 10.40
N ALA A 11 5.68 2.48 10.29
CA ALA A 11 4.38 2.91 9.76
C ALA A 11 3.78 4.19 10.39
N ALA A 12 4.21 4.57 11.59
CA ALA A 12 3.81 5.81 12.28
C ALA A 12 4.99 6.77 12.53
N GLY A 13 6.13 6.58 11.87
CA GLY A 13 7.36 7.34 12.11
C GLY A 13 7.98 7.10 13.50
N ARG A 14 7.19 6.62 14.47
CA ARG A 14 7.61 6.28 15.84
C ARG A 14 6.76 5.14 16.40
N ASP A 15 7.40 4.11 16.92
CA ASP A 15 6.76 2.89 17.47
C ASP A 15 5.65 3.14 18.51
N TRP A 16 5.78 4.16 19.35
CA TRP A 16 4.81 4.47 20.40
C TRP A 16 3.50 5.07 19.88
N LEU A 17 3.49 5.59 18.65
CA LEU A 17 2.29 6.13 17.98
C LEU A 17 1.45 5.05 17.30
N LEU A 18 1.99 3.86 17.09
CA LEU A 18 1.27 2.74 16.46
C LEU A 18 -0.12 2.42 17.08
N PRO A 19 -0.36 2.56 18.43
CA PRO A 19 -1.70 2.34 18.99
C PRO A 19 -2.74 3.38 18.55
N LEU A 20 -2.31 4.61 18.28
CA LEU A 20 -3.16 5.73 17.88
C LEU A 20 -3.30 5.82 16.35
N TYR A 21 -2.44 5.11 15.61
CA TYR A 21 -2.40 5.15 14.16
C TYR A 21 -3.74 4.72 13.53
N ASP A 22 -4.27 3.57 13.92
CA ASP A 22 -5.54 3.09 13.39
C ASP A 22 -6.73 4.01 13.70
N PRO A 23 -6.99 4.46 14.95
CA PRO A 23 -8.06 5.41 15.25
C PRO A 23 -7.93 6.72 14.46
N LEU A 24 -6.72 7.27 14.35
CA LEU A 24 -6.47 8.50 13.61
C LEU A 24 -6.70 8.31 12.10
N LEU A 25 -6.25 7.20 11.55
CA LEU A 25 -6.49 6.82 10.17
C LEU A 25 -8.00 6.67 9.87
N TRP A 26 -8.76 6.08 10.78
CA TRP A 26 -10.21 5.95 10.65
C TRP A 26 -10.95 7.30 10.71
N LEU A 27 -10.55 8.18 11.62
CA LEU A 27 -11.10 9.55 11.75
C LEU A 27 -10.80 10.41 10.50
N SER A 28 -9.69 10.15 9.80
CA SER A 28 -9.31 10.86 8.57
C SER A 28 -10.11 10.48 7.34
N GLY A 29 -11.05 9.53 7.45
CA GLY A 29 -11.82 9.02 6.30
C GLY A 29 -11.11 7.91 5.51
N ALA A 30 -10.01 7.36 6.02
CA ALA A 30 -9.26 6.28 5.36
C ALA A 30 -10.13 5.06 5.04
N ARG A 31 -11.15 4.78 5.86
CA ARG A 31 -12.10 3.69 5.55
C ARG A 31 -12.75 3.86 4.18
N ARG A 32 -13.22 5.08 3.86
CA ARG A 32 -13.83 5.35 2.54
C ARG A 32 -12.81 5.20 1.40
N MET A 33 -11.57 5.54 1.67
CA MET A 33 -10.47 5.37 0.71
C MET A 33 -10.14 3.89 0.51
N PHE A 34 -10.06 3.10 1.58
CA PHE A 34 -9.89 1.65 1.49
C PHE A 34 -11.05 0.96 0.76
N GLU A 35 -12.31 1.34 1.05
CA GLU A 35 -13.47 0.82 0.30
C GLU A 35 -13.39 1.15 -1.20
N ALA A 36 -12.92 2.34 -1.55
CA ALA A 36 -12.71 2.70 -2.94
C ALA A 36 -11.61 1.86 -3.60
N LEU A 37 -10.48 1.61 -2.89
CA LEU A 37 -9.40 0.76 -3.38
C LEU A 37 -9.86 -0.70 -3.55
N ILE A 38 -10.65 -1.23 -2.61
CA ILE A 38 -11.23 -2.57 -2.69
C ILE A 38 -12.17 -2.70 -3.89
N SER A 39 -13.05 -1.71 -4.08
CA SER A 39 -13.94 -1.68 -5.24
C SER A 39 -13.17 -1.65 -6.57
N GLN A 40 -12.13 -0.83 -6.63
CA GLN A 40 -11.24 -0.70 -7.78
C GLN A 40 -10.50 -2.01 -8.08
N ALA A 41 -10.11 -2.77 -7.05
CA ALA A 41 -9.36 -4.02 -7.20
C ALA A 41 -10.21 -5.15 -7.80
N ALA A 42 -11.53 -5.02 -7.82
CA ALA A 42 -12.45 -6.01 -8.39
C ALA A 42 -12.11 -7.44 -7.94
N ILE A 43 -11.97 -7.61 -6.62
CA ILE A 43 -11.60 -8.89 -6.00
C ILE A 43 -12.76 -9.88 -6.17
N SER A 44 -12.48 -11.07 -6.67
CA SER A 44 -13.42 -12.19 -6.73
C SER A 44 -13.21 -13.18 -5.58
N ASP A 45 -14.13 -14.10 -5.39
CA ASP A 45 -14.02 -15.14 -4.36
C ASP A 45 -12.85 -16.11 -4.56
N SER A 46 -12.35 -16.24 -5.77
CA SER A 46 -11.20 -17.08 -6.12
C SER A 46 -9.89 -16.30 -6.20
N SER A 47 -9.91 -15.00 -5.94
CA SER A 47 -8.72 -14.16 -6.05
C SER A 47 -7.70 -14.46 -4.95
N ARG A 48 -6.42 -14.43 -5.34
CA ARG A 48 -5.27 -14.38 -4.43
C ARG A 48 -4.79 -12.94 -4.38
N VAL A 49 -4.86 -12.33 -3.22
CA VAL A 49 -4.60 -10.91 -3.02
C VAL A 49 -3.41 -10.69 -2.11
N LEU A 50 -2.47 -9.85 -2.53
CA LEU A 50 -1.32 -9.43 -1.73
C LEU A 50 -1.43 -7.95 -1.37
N ASP A 51 -1.26 -7.62 -0.10
CA ASP A 51 -1.18 -6.24 0.40
C ASP A 51 0.27 -5.92 0.79
N VAL A 52 0.93 -5.06 0.01
CA VAL A 52 2.36 -4.71 0.17
C VAL A 52 2.49 -3.45 1.02
N GLY A 53 3.28 -3.54 2.10
CA GLY A 53 3.38 -2.49 3.11
C GLY A 53 2.10 -2.40 3.94
N GLY A 54 1.49 -3.55 4.26
CA GLY A 54 0.18 -3.62 4.92
C GLY A 54 0.14 -3.11 6.36
N GLY A 55 1.30 -2.83 6.98
CA GLY A 55 1.42 -2.27 8.32
C GLY A 55 0.65 -3.08 9.36
N THR A 56 -0.30 -2.42 10.03
CA THR A 56 -1.18 -3.06 11.04
C THR A 56 -2.33 -3.87 10.43
N GLY A 57 -2.34 -4.13 9.12
CA GLY A 57 -3.26 -5.02 8.42
C GLY A 57 -4.68 -4.48 8.21
N SER A 58 -4.91 -3.18 8.38
CA SER A 58 -6.26 -2.60 8.31
C SER A 58 -6.92 -2.83 6.95
N LEU A 59 -6.19 -2.62 5.84
CA LEU A 59 -6.70 -2.84 4.49
C LEU A 59 -6.93 -4.33 4.22
N ALA A 60 -5.95 -5.19 4.50
CA ALA A 60 -6.05 -6.63 4.27
C ALA A 60 -7.22 -7.28 5.03
N ILE A 61 -7.44 -6.87 6.29
CA ILE A 61 -8.58 -7.32 7.11
C ILE A 61 -9.90 -6.86 6.49
N LEU A 62 -9.99 -5.61 6.05
CA LEU A 62 -11.19 -5.08 5.41
C LEU A 62 -11.48 -5.78 4.08
N MET A 63 -10.45 -6.04 3.25
CA MET A 63 -10.58 -6.85 2.02
C MET A 63 -11.16 -8.23 2.32
N HIS A 64 -10.62 -8.94 3.32
CA HIS A 64 -11.15 -10.25 3.69
C HIS A 64 -12.61 -10.18 4.20
N GLN A 65 -12.97 -9.14 4.94
CA GLN A 65 -14.37 -8.97 5.39
C GLN A 65 -15.35 -8.77 4.24
N ARG A 66 -14.91 -8.15 3.14
CA ARG A 66 -15.71 -7.95 1.91
C ARG A 66 -15.70 -9.19 1.01
N HIS A 67 -14.60 -9.92 0.99
CA HIS A 67 -14.36 -11.08 0.13
C HIS A 67 -13.84 -12.27 0.95
N PRO A 68 -14.69 -12.90 1.79
CA PRO A 68 -14.25 -13.87 2.79
C PRO A 68 -13.75 -15.21 2.21
N ARG A 69 -13.96 -15.44 0.91
CA ARG A 69 -13.47 -16.62 0.19
C ARG A 69 -12.15 -16.40 -0.54
N ALA A 70 -11.78 -15.14 -0.79
CA ALA A 70 -10.51 -14.80 -1.41
C ALA A 70 -9.34 -15.05 -0.43
N GLU A 71 -8.20 -15.48 -0.97
CA GLU A 71 -6.98 -15.64 -0.19
C GLU A 71 -6.31 -14.27 0.00
N MET A 72 -5.98 -13.93 1.25
CA MET A 72 -5.38 -12.65 1.59
C MET A 72 -4.02 -12.85 2.27
N VAL A 73 -3.00 -12.16 1.72
CA VAL A 73 -1.65 -12.10 2.29
C VAL A 73 -1.27 -10.64 2.49
N GLY A 74 -0.75 -10.30 3.66
CA GLY A 74 -0.14 -8.99 3.93
C GLY A 74 1.35 -9.12 4.16
N VAL A 75 2.16 -8.26 3.57
CA VAL A 75 3.61 -8.21 3.76
C VAL A 75 4.01 -6.84 4.30
N ASP A 76 4.85 -6.84 5.35
CA ASP A 76 5.39 -5.62 5.94
C ASP A 76 6.77 -5.92 6.57
N PRO A 77 7.75 -5.01 6.55
CA PRO A 77 9.05 -5.23 7.17
C PRO A 77 9.01 -5.14 8.70
N ASP A 78 8.02 -4.45 9.29
CA ASP A 78 7.94 -4.21 10.74
C ASP A 78 7.30 -5.37 11.50
N PRO A 79 8.05 -6.14 12.30
CA PRO A 79 7.49 -7.24 13.08
C PRO A 79 6.48 -6.79 14.13
N LYS A 80 6.57 -5.55 14.65
CA LYS A 80 5.62 -5.00 15.63
C LYS A 80 4.28 -4.66 14.98
N ALA A 81 4.32 -4.09 13.77
CA ALA A 81 3.12 -3.85 12.97
C ALA A 81 2.43 -5.18 12.63
N LEU A 82 3.19 -6.19 12.17
CA LEU A 82 2.66 -7.52 11.87
C LEU A 82 2.06 -8.23 13.10
N GLN A 83 2.68 -8.08 14.27
CA GLN A 83 2.09 -8.63 15.50
C GLN A 83 0.71 -8.01 15.80
N ARG A 84 0.56 -6.70 15.58
CA ARG A 84 -0.74 -6.01 15.72
C ARG A 84 -1.73 -6.47 14.66
N ALA A 85 -1.27 -6.61 13.40
CA ALA A 85 -2.09 -7.09 12.30
C ALA A 85 -2.69 -8.48 12.61
N ARG A 86 -1.88 -9.42 13.10
CA ARG A 86 -2.34 -10.76 13.50
C ARG A 86 -3.39 -10.70 14.60
N ARG A 87 -3.15 -9.94 15.68
CA ARG A 87 -4.12 -9.74 16.77
C ARG A 87 -5.43 -9.11 16.30
N LYS A 88 -5.37 -8.17 15.37
CA LYS A 88 -6.56 -7.53 14.77
C LYS A 88 -7.33 -8.52 13.91
N ALA A 89 -6.64 -9.30 13.09
CA ALA A 89 -7.25 -10.32 12.25
C ALA A 89 -7.97 -11.39 13.09
N GLU A 90 -7.34 -11.87 14.18
CA GLU A 90 -7.97 -12.80 15.13
C GLU A 90 -9.26 -12.23 15.72
N ARG A 91 -9.22 -10.99 16.24
CA ARG A 91 -10.41 -10.33 16.81
C ARG A 91 -11.51 -10.12 15.76
N ALA A 92 -11.14 -9.83 14.53
CA ALA A 92 -12.06 -9.64 13.41
C ALA A 92 -12.51 -10.97 12.77
N LYS A 93 -11.99 -12.13 13.23
CA LYS A 93 -12.16 -13.44 12.59
C LYS A 93 -11.81 -13.44 11.10
N ALA A 94 -10.81 -12.63 10.71
CA ALA A 94 -10.35 -12.50 9.36
C ALA A 94 -9.18 -13.47 9.09
N ARG A 95 -9.30 -14.28 8.04
CA ARG A 95 -8.26 -15.22 7.60
C ARG A 95 -7.29 -14.52 6.68
N VAL A 96 -6.35 -13.79 7.27
CA VAL A 96 -5.28 -13.09 6.55
C VAL A 96 -3.94 -13.65 7.02
N ARG A 97 -3.09 -14.08 6.10
CA ARG A 97 -1.72 -14.48 6.36
C ARG A 97 -0.82 -13.24 6.36
N PHE A 98 -0.02 -13.06 7.39
CA PHE A 98 0.91 -11.93 7.49
C PHE A 98 2.34 -12.44 7.54
N GLU A 99 3.16 -11.95 6.61
CA GLU A 99 4.57 -12.32 6.45
C GLU A 99 5.48 -11.10 6.58
N GLN A 100 6.65 -11.32 7.15
CA GLN A 100 7.68 -10.29 7.23
C GLN A 100 8.48 -10.28 5.94
N GLY A 101 8.59 -9.11 5.30
CA GLY A 101 9.36 -8.95 4.08
C GLY A 101 9.46 -7.50 3.65
N TYR A 102 10.45 -7.22 2.82
CA TYR A 102 10.65 -5.91 2.21
C TYR A 102 9.90 -5.83 0.88
N ALA A 103 9.40 -4.64 0.55
CA ALA A 103 8.62 -4.43 -0.67
C ALA A 103 9.40 -4.72 -1.96
N GLN A 104 10.71 -4.53 -1.95
CA GLN A 104 11.61 -4.82 -3.09
C GLN A 104 12.14 -6.27 -3.11
N ALA A 105 11.70 -7.12 -2.18
CA ALA A 105 12.07 -8.54 -2.08
C ALA A 105 10.95 -9.30 -1.34
N LEU A 106 9.81 -9.42 -2.01
CA LEU A 106 8.60 -10.04 -1.44
C LEU A 106 8.82 -11.55 -1.22
N PRO A 107 8.54 -12.08 -0.02
CA PRO A 107 8.79 -13.48 0.33
C PRO A 107 7.71 -14.43 -0.23
N VAL A 108 7.33 -14.23 -1.47
CA VAL A 108 6.27 -15.00 -2.16
C VAL A 108 6.71 -15.37 -3.57
N ALA A 109 6.11 -16.43 -4.11
CA ALA A 109 6.46 -16.97 -5.41
C ALA A 109 6.05 -16.04 -6.57
N ASP A 110 6.71 -16.21 -7.72
CA ASP A 110 6.37 -15.54 -8.97
C ASP A 110 4.96 -15.93 -9.42
N ALA A 111 4.28 -15.01 -10.10
CA ALA A 111 2.96 -15.25 -10.73
C ALA A 111 1.93 -15.88 -9.78
N SER A 112 1.97 -15.56 -8.47
CA SER A 112 1.16 -16.21 -7.45
C SER A 112 -0.04 -15.39 -6.98
N PHE A 113 -0.21 -14.14 -7.46
CA PHE A 113 -1.31 -13.28 -7.06
C PHE A 113 -2.06 -12.68 -8.24
N ASP A 114 -3.38 -12.62 -8.10
CA ASP A 114 -4.26 -12.02 -9.12
C ASP A 114 -4.42 -10.51 -8.90
N ARG A 115 -4.31 -10.07 -7.65
CA ARG A 115 -4.38 -8.67 -7.23
C ARG A 115 -3.27 -8.36 -6.25
N VAL A 116 -2.59 -7.24 -6.47
CA VAL A 116 -1.67 -6.66 -5.49
C VAL A 116 -2.18 -5.28 -5.13
N THR A 117 -2.22 -4.97 -3.84
CA THR A 117 -2.58 -3.65 -3.31
C THR A 117 -1.41 -3.04 -2.58
N SER A 118 -1.33 -1.71 -2.56
CA SER A 118 -0.48 -0.96 -1.63
C SER A 118 -1.15 0.36 -1.29
N SER A 119 -1.11 0.75 -0.01
CA SER A 119 -1.75 1.99 0.45
C SER A 119 -0.86 2.76 1.41
N PHE A 120 -0.68 4.06 1.14
CA PHE A 120 0.02 5.01 2.00
C PHE A 120 1.46 4.59 2.38
N MET A 121 2.17 3.92 1.48
CA MET A 121 3.50 3.38 1.74
C MET A 121 4.55 3.86 0.74
N LEU A 122 4.20 3.98 -0.55
CA LEU A 122 5.15 4.29 -1.61
C LEU A 122 5.90 5.60 -1.36
N HIS A 123 5.23 6.64 -0.83
CA HIS A 123 5.84 7.94 -0.54
C HIS A 123 6.96 7.89 0.51
N HIS A 124 7.03 6.84 1.33
CA HIS A 124 8.11 6.64 2.29
C HIS A 124 9.37 6.02 1.68
N LEU A 125 9.29 5.50 0.45
CA LEU A 125 10.39 4.77 -0.15
C LEU A 125 11.32 5.69 -0.96
N PRO A 126 12.64 5.54 -0.85
CA PRO A 126 13.59 6.11 -1.78
C PRO A 126 13.32 5.65 -3.21
N ALA A 127 13.73 6.45 -4.21
CA ALA A 127 13.44 6.19 -5.62
C ALA A 127 13.91 4.79 -6.10
N GLU A 128 15.10 4.35 -5.68
CA GLU A 128 15.60 3.00 -6.01
C GLU A 128 14.72 1.89 -5.43
N ILE A 129 14.28 2.05 -4.17
CA ILE A 129 13.42 1.08 -3.52
C ILE A 129 12.02 1.06 -4.16
N LYS A 130 11.49 2.22 -4.60
CA LYS A 130 10.26 2.28 -5.41
C LYS A 130 10.36 1.42 -6.67
N ARG A 131 11.48 1.55 -7.43
CA ARG A 131 11.72 0.72 -8.63
C ARG A 131 11.80 -0.76 -8.28
N GLY A 132 12.57 -1.13 -7.27
CA GLY A 132 12.68 -2.51 -6.81
C GLY A 132 11.33 -3.07 -6.39
N MET A 133 10.53 -2.32 -5.62
CA MET A 133 9.18 -2.69 -5.24
C MET A 133 8.29 -2.95 -6.46
N LEU A 134 8.24 -2.04 -7.40
CA LEU A 134 7.36 -2.18 -8.57
C LEU A 134 7.78 -3.33 -9.47
N ALA A 135 9.09 -3.58 -9.63
CA ALA A 135 9.59 -4.76 -10.32
C ALA A 135 9.16 -6.07 -9.61
N ASP A 136 9.24 -6.10 -8.28
CA ASP A 136 8.88 -7.27 -7.50
C ASP A 136 7.35 -7.49 -7.44
N VAL A 137 6.56 -6.41 -7.34
CA VAL A 137 5.10 -6.46 -7.52
C VAL A 137 4.72 -7.06 -8.88
N ARG A 138 5.41 -6.64 -9.95
CA ARG A 138 5.17 -7.21 -11.28
C ARG A 138 5.54 -8.70 -11.34
N ARG A 139 6.63 -9.11 -10.71
CA ARG A 139 7.07 -10.52 -10.64
C ARG A 139 6.01 -11.43 -10.01
N VAL A 140 5.42 -10.98 -8.89
CA VAL A 140 4.46 -11.81 -8.13
C VAL A 140 3.06 -11.84 -8.74
N LEU A 141 2.74 -10.91 -9.65
CA LEU A 141 1.45 -10.88 -10.34
C LEU A 141 1.37 -12.00 -11.40
N ALA A 142 0.28 -12.75 -11.36
CA ALA A 142 -0.08 -13.72 -12.38
C ALA A 142 -0.41 -13.03 -13.71
N PRO A 143 -0.32 -13.72 -14.86
CA PRO A 143 -0.81 -13.19 -16.14
C PRO A 143 -2.25 -12.70 -16.03
N GLY A 144 -2.52 -11.49 -16.53
CA GLY A 144 -3.81 -10.81 -16.38
C GLY A 144 -4.09 -10.21 -15.00
N GLY A 145 -3.14 -10.33 -14.08
CA GLY A 145 -3.23 -9.72 -12.75
C GLY A 145 -3.06 -8.19 -12.77
N SER A 146 -3.39 -7.54 -11.67
CA SER A 146 -3.31 -6.07 -11.57
C SER A 146 -2.84 -5.57 -10.22
N PHE A 147 -2.08 -4.48 -10.27
CA PHE A 147 -1.63 -3.70 -9.13
C PHE A 147 -2.54 -2.50 -8.91
N HIS A 148 -2.93 -2.26 -7.68
CA HIS A 148 -3.78 -1.17 -7.24
C HIS A 148 -3.06 -0.38 -6.15
N LEU A 149 -2.67 0.85 -6.50
CA LEU A 149 -1.93 1.75 -5.62
C LEU A 149 -2.83 2.89 -5.18
N MET A 150 -2.75 3.23 -3.91
CA MET A 150 -3.33 4.43 -3.34
C MET A 150 -2.29 5.12 -2.45
N ASP A 151 -1.91 6.36 -2.77
CA ASP A 151 -0.88 7.03 -2.01
C ASP A 151 -1.03 8.56 -1.99
N PHE A 152 -0.34 9.19 -1.03
CA PHE A 152 -0.28 10.63 -0.95
C PHE A 152 0.47 11.22 -2.15
N MET A 153 -0.05 12.32 -2.64
CA MET A 153 0.49 13.09 -3.74
C MET A 153 1.01 14.45 -3.25
N PRO A 154 1.93 15.08 -3.97
CA PRO A 154 2.40 16.43 -3.63
C PRO A 154 1.24 17.40 -3.48
N ALA A 155 1.33 18.29 -2.51
CA ALA A 155 0.44 19.43 -2.39
C ALA A 155 0.71 20.39 -3.57
N VAL A 156 -0.20 20.41 -4.54
CA VAL A 156 0.00 21.20 -5.79
C VAL A 156 -0.72 22.54 -5.73
N GLN A 157 -1.65 22.75 -4.79
CA GLN A 157 -2.50 23.95 -4.75
C GLN A 157 -2.51 24.63 -3.39
N ARG A 158 -2.78 25.96 -3.40
CA ARG A 158 -2.87 26.80 -2.19
C ARG A 158 -3.98 26.38 -1.24
N ASP A 159 -4.95 25.60 -1.70
CA ASP A 159 -6.11 25.10 -0.94
C ASP A 159 -5.88 23.72 -0.29
N ASP A 160 -4.69 23.13 -0.45
CA ASP A 160 -4.28 21.97 0.34
C ASP A 160 -3.99 22.45 1.76
N GLY A 161 -4.80 22.01 2.73
CA GLY A 161 -4.83 22.55 4.08
C GLY A 161 -3.47 22.61 4.80
N LEU A 162 -3.35 23.50 5.79
CA LEU A 162 -2.14 23.70 6.57
C LEU A 162 -1.57 22.42 7.17
N LEU A 163 -2.44 21.49 7.60
CA LEU A 163 -2.05 20.19 8.16
C LEU A 163 -1.34 19.31 7.14
N ALA A 164 -1.82 19.26 5.90
CA ALA A 164 -1.16 18.53 4.80
C ALA A 164 0.25 19.10 4.52
N ARG A 165 0.40 20.43 4.55
CA ARG A 165 1.69 21.10 4.34
C ARG A 165 2.69 20.82 5.47
N ILE A 166 2.22 20.71 6.72
CA ILE A 166 3.07 20.39 7.87
C ILE A 166 3.52 18.92 7.83
N LEU A 167 2.59 17.99 7.53
CA LEU A 167 2.87 16.56 7.54
C LEU A 167 3.76 16.11 6.38
N HIS A 168 3.72 16.80 5.25
CA HIS A 168 4.51 16.47 4.05
C HIS A 168 5.59 17.51 3.73
N GLY A 169 5.90 18.39 4.69
CA GLY A 169 6.92 19.43 4.55
C GLY A 169 8.36 18.92 4.44
N ASP A 170 8.59 17.66 4.80
CA ASP A 170 9.87 16.96 4.66
C ASP A 170 10.22 16.55 3.21
N GLY A 171 9.30 16.78 2.27
CA GLY A 171 9.50 16.44 0.86
C GLY A 171 9.21 14.98 0.51
N SER A 172 8.78 14.15 1.45
CA SER A 172 8.52 12.71 1.24
C SER A 172 7.55 12.41 0.08
N VAL A 173 6.60 13.32 -0.17
CA VAL A 173 5.63 13.20 -1.27
C VAL A 173 6.05 13.94 -2.55
N ARG A 174 7.17 14.68 -2.56
CA ARG A 174 7.59 15.51 -3.71
C ARG A 174 7.72 14.68 -5.00
N ASP A 175 8.30 13.48 -4.89
CA ASP A 175 8.54 12.56 -6.01
C ASP A 175 7.39 11.56 -6.20
N ASN A 176 6.21 11.87 -5.67
CA ASN A 176 5.02 11.01 -5.72
C ASN A 176 3.89 11.64 -6.57
N GLY A 177 4.26 12.54 -7.50
CA GLY A 177 3.30 13.12 -8.44
C GLY A 177 2.71 12.07 -9.39
N ALA A 178 1.56 12.38 -9.97
CA ALA A 178 0.85 11.45 -10.85
C ALA A 178 1.71 11.00 -12.04
N GLU A 179 2.41 11.93 -12.67
CA GLU A 179 3.30 11.66 -13.81
C GLU A 179 4.49 10.79 -13.40
N GLN A 180 5.08 11.05 -12.22
CA GLN A 180 6.19 10.27 -11.69
C GLN A 180 5.77 8.84 -11.36
N ILE A 181 4.62 8.66 -10.69
CA ILE A 181 4.08 7.32 -10.39
C ILE A 181 3.76 6.59 -11.69
N HIS A 182 3.12 7.25 -12.67
CA HIS A 182 2.83 6.67 -13.97
C HIS A 182 4.12 6.22 -14.67
N ALA A 183 5.14 7.09 -14.73
CA ALA A 183 6.43 6.77 -15.34
C ALA A 183 7.11 5.57 -14.68
N LEU A 184 7.12 5.49 -13.34
CA LEU A 184 7.68 4.36 -12.59
C LEU A 184 6.95 3.04 -12.88
N LEU A 185 5.62 3.07 -13.02
CA LEU A 185 4.84 1.88 -13.36
C LEU A 185 5.13 1.41 -14.79
N VAL A 186 5.25 2.34 -15.74
CA VAL A 186 5.63 2.01 -17.13
C VAL A 186 7.06 1.47 -17.19
N GLU A 187 8.01 2.10 -16.49
CA GLU A 187 9.42 1.65 -16.38
C GLU A 187 9.50 0.21 -15.82
N ALA A 188 8.67 -0.11 -14.83
CA ALA A 188 8.59 -1.46 -14.27
C ALA A 188 7.96 -2.49 -15.23
N GLY A 189 7.48 -2.07 -16.40
CA GLY A 189 6.95 -2.94 -17.45
C GLY A 189 5.47 -3.31 -17.27
N PHE A 190 4.71 -2.53 -16.50
CA PHE A 190 3.26 -2.67 -16.48
C PHE A 190 2.63 -2.20 -17.79
N ALA A 191 1.63 -2.94 -18.26
CA ALA A 191 0.73 -2.51 -19.31
C ALA A 191 -0.49 -1.78 -18.70
N HIS A 192 -1.16 -0.95 -19.49
CA HIS A 192 -2.42 -0.30 -19.09
C HIS A 192 -2.34 0.41 -17.72
N VAL A 193 -1.41 1.34 -17.60
CA VAL A 193 -1.27 2.20 -16.41
C VAL A 193 -2.32 3.32 -16.48
N GLU A 194 -3.14 3.42 -15.45
CA GLU A 194 -4.25 4.36 -15.37
C GLU A 194 -4.29 5.04 -14.00
N GLN A 195 -4.43 6.36 -13.98
CA GLN A 195 -4.80 7.10 -12.78
C GLN A 195 -6.33 7.16 -12.70
N LEU A 196 -6.91 6.51 -11.70
CA LEU A 196 -8.36 6.41 -11.54
C LEU A 196 -9.00 7.62 -10.85
N GLY A 197 -8.18 8.45 -10.23
CA GLY A 197 -8.63 9.69 -9.62
C GLY A 197 -7.75 10.23 -8.51
N THR A 198 -8.15 11.39 -8.00
CA THR A 198 -7.53 12.04 -6.85
C THR A 198 -8.61 12.47 -5.87
N ARG A 199 -8.40 12.23 -4.58
CA ARG A 199 -9.32 12.62 -3.50
C ARG A 199 -8.60 13.50 -2.49
N LYS A 200 -9.29 14.53 -1.99
CA LYS A 200 -8.82 15.32 -0.85
C LYS A 200 -9.08 14.54 0.44
N SER A 201 -8.10 14.51 1.31
CA SER A 201 -8.20 14.03 2.69
C SER A 201 -7.76 15.11 3.66
N LEU A 202 -7.96 14.86 4.96
CA LEU A 202 -7.50 15.76 6.02
C LEU A 202 -5.96 15.91 6.01
N PHE A 203 -5.24 14.89 5.52
CA PHE A 203 -3.78 14.81 5.49
C PHE A 203 -3.17 15.14 4.11
N GLY A 204 -3.96 15.52 3.13
CA GLY A 204 -3.48 15.87 1.79
C GLY A 204 -4.27 15.19 0.67
N ARG A 205 -3.75 15.32 -0.53
CA ARG A 205 -4.32 14.67 -1.72
C ARG A 205 -3.87 13.21 -1.80
N VAL A 206 -4.77 12.34 -2.17
CA VAL A 206 -4.52 10.90 -2.35
C VAL A 206 -4.86 10.54 -3.78
N GLY A 207 -3.88 10.04 -4.52
CA GLY A 207 -4.03 9.49 -5.87
C GLY A 207 -4.31 8.00 -5.83
N SER A 208 -5.13 7.52 -6.76
CA SER A 208 -5.40 6.11 -6.98
C SER A 208 -4.98 5.71 -8.39
N PHE A 209 -4.25 4.60 -8.50
CA PHE A 209 -3.70 4.09 -9.75
C PHE A 209 -4.01 2.61 -9.90
N ARG A 210 -4.15 2.20 -11.16
CA ARG A 210 -4.23 0.80 -11.57
C ARG A 210 -3.17 0.54 -12.62
N ALA A 211 -2.48 -0.58 -12.50
CA ALA A 211 -1.56 -1.06 -13.52
C ALA A 211 -1.75 -2.58 -13.71
N ALA A 212 -1.76 -3.07 -14.93
CA ALA A 212 -1.98 -4.48 -15.23
C ALA A 212 -0.75 -5.11 -15.88
N VAL A 213 -0.54 -6.40 -15.65
CA VAL A 213 0.38 -7.23 -16.44
C VAL A 213 -0.36 -7.84 -17.62
N LYS A 214 0.39 -8.09 -18.71
CA LYS A 214 -0.14 -8.78 -19.89
C LYS A 214 -0.45 -10.22 -19.57
#